data_098a46c41ba123a707e5d33913cbe0a7
#
_entry.id   098a46c41ba123a707e5d33913cbe0a7
#
_cell.length_a   1.000
_cell.length_b   1.000
_cell.length_c   1.000
_cell.angle_alpha   90.00
_cell.angle_beta   90.00
_cell.angle_gamma   90.00
#
_symmetry.space_group_name_H-M   'P 1'
#
loop_
_entity.id
_entity.type
_entity.pdbx_description
1 polymer ?
#
loop_
_entity_poly.entity_id
_entity_poly.type
_entity_poly.pdbx_seq_one_letter_code
_entity_poly.pdbx_strand_id
1 'polypeptide(L)'
;MENKIIKLIKKKDHRGIDYIVDLYSDKISYIVNSILNGYSNKEDIEECISDVFISVYNDIHTYDNKKGKFETFVFIKAKYIALDYKRKIIKKKEYEKIKEDRLLKINKYSL
;
A
#
# COMPACT_ATOMS: atom_id res chain seq x y z
N MET A 1 -13.42 19.04 10.45
CA MET A 1 -12.48 18.03 10.95
C MET A 1 -11.36 17.72 9.97
N GLU A 2 -11.67 17.40 8.72
CA GLU A 2 -10.65 17.16 7.67
C GLU A 2 -9.69 18.34 7.49
N ASN A 3 -10.20 19.57 7.47
CA ASN A 3 -9.37 20.76 7.30
C ASN A 3 -8.32 20.91 8.42
N LYS A 4 -8.71 20.56 9.66
CA LYS A 4 -7.80 20.60 10.81
C LYS A 4 -6.70 19.55 10.66
N ILE A 5 -7.05 18.34 10.22
CA ILE A 5 -6.11 17.23 9.98
C ILE A 5 -5.10 17.63 8.90
N ILE A 6 -5.59 18.16 7.78
CA ILE A 6 -4.75 18.60 6.67
C ILE A 6 -3.75 19.67 7.13
N LYS A 7 -4.22 20.64 7.92
CA LYS A 7 -3.35 21.69 8.48
C LYS A 7 -2.25 21.10 9.36
N LEU A 8 -2.58 20.15 10.24
CA LEU A 8 -1.61 19.51 11.12
C LEU A 8 -0.54 18.77 10.31
N ILE A 9 -0.95 18.03 9.29
CA ILE A 9 -0.03 17.26 8.45
C ILE A 9 0.87 18.20 7.63
N LYS A 10 0.30 19.26 7.06
CA LYS A 10 1.08 20.26 6.31
C LYS A 10 2.13 20.95 7.17
N LYS A 11 1.88 21.07 8.47
CA LYS A 11 2.84 21.58 9.45
C LYS A 11 3.81 20.52 9.97
N LYS A 12 3.72 19.29 9.46
CA LYS A 12 4.50 18.13 9.93
C LYS A 12 4.25 17.79 11.40
N ASP A 13 3.03 18.04 11.87
CA ASP A 13 2.60 17.68 13.21
C ASP A 13 2.12 16.22 13.22
N HIS A 14 2.78 15.39 14.04
CA HIS A 14 2.48 13.95 14.12
C HIS A 14 1.05 13.64 14.54
N ARG A 15 0.35 14.55 15.23
CA ARG A 15 -1.06 14.36 15.58
C ARG A 15 -1.95 14.23 14.34
N GLY A 16 -1.54 14.82 13.22
CA GLY A 16 -2.28 14.71 11.95
C GLY A 16 -2.33 13.29 11.44
N ILE A 17 -1.22 12.55 11.51
CA ILE A 17 -1.18 11.16 11.06
C ILE A 17 -2.02 10.26 11.97
N ASP A 18 -2.01 10.51 13.29
CA ASP A 18 -2.85 9.76 14.23
C ASP A 18 -4.34 9.92 13.89
N TYR A 19 -4.79 11.12 13.55
CA TYR A 19 -6.16 11.37 13.12
C TYR A 19 -6.51 10.62 11.84
N ILE A 20 -5.59 10.55 10.88
CA ILE A 20 -5.81 9.82 9.63
C ILE A 20 -5.96 8.33 9.91
N VAL A 21 -5.10 7.78 10.77
CA VAL A 21 -5.19 6.37 11.17
C VAL A 21 -6.56 6.10 11.80
N ASP A 22 -6.99 6.93 12.75
CA ASP A 22 -8.27 6.76 13.42
C ASP A 22 -9.46 6.81 12.47
N LEU A 23 -9.44 7.74 11.50
CA LEU A 23 -10.56 7.95 10.58
C LEU A 23 -10.62 6.92 9.44
N TYR A 24 -9.49 6.50 8.92
CA TYR A 24 -9.44 5.78 7.65
C TYR A 24 -8.87 4.37 7.73
N SER A 25 -8.39 3.91 8.90
CA SER A 25 -7.72 2.61 8.97
C SER A 25 -8.61 1.45 8.55
N ASP A 26 -9.89 1.44 8.93
CA ASP A 26 -10.81 0.37 8.57
C ASP A 26 -11.03 0.29 7.06
N LYS A 27 -11.26 1.44 6.42
CA LYS A 27 -11.48 1.50 4.97
C LYS A 27 -10.21 1.20 4.18
N ILE A 28 -9.06 1.71 4.64
CA ILE A 28 -7.78 1.41 4.00
C ILE A 28 -7.47 -0.08 4.13
N SER A 29 -7.66 -0.67 5.30
CA SER A 29 -7.49 -2.11 5.52
C SER A 29 -8.39 -2.92 4.61
N TYR A 30 -9.64 -2.51 4.45
CA TYR A 30 -10.59 -3.16 3.54
C TYR A 30 -10.08 -3.13 2.10
N ILE A 31 -9.64 -1.97 1.61
CA ILE A 31 -9.15 -1.80 0.25
C ILE A 31 -7.91 -2.67 0.02
N VAL A 32 -6.94 -2.61 0.93
CA VAL A 32 -5.69 -3.37 0.82
C VAL A 32 -5.96 -4.88 0.85
N ASN A 33 -6.78 -5.33 1.81
CA ASN A 33 -7.13 -6.76 1.90
C ASN A 33 -7.89 -7.24 0.67
N SER A 34 -8.80 -6.43 0.13
CA SER A 34 -9.55 -6.78 -1.08
C SER A 34 -8.64 -7.01 -2.28
N ILE A 35 -7.56 -6.26 -2.39
CA ILE A 35 -6.61 -6.35 -3.51
C ILE A 35 -5.59 -7.45 -3.28
N LEU A 36 -5.07 -7.61 -2.07
CA LEU A 36 -3.98 -8.53 -1.75
C LEU A 36 -4.44 -9.90 -1.28
N ASN A 37 -5.73 -10.11 -1.02
CA ASN A 37 -6.26 -11.39 -0.54
C ASN A 37 -5.90 -12.53 -1.50
N GLY A 38 -5.30 -13.59 -0.96
CA GLY A 38 -4.84 -14.72 -1.74
C GLY A 38 -3.48 -14.55 -2.42
N TYR A 39 -2.89 -13.36 -2.37
CA TYR A 39 -1.59 -13.08 -2.98
C TYR A 39 -0.49 -12.86 -1.97
N SER A 40 -0.80 -12.45 -0.75
CA SER A 40 0.19 -12.06 0.24
C SER A 40 -0.15 -12.55 1.64
N ASN A 41 0.85 -12.56 2.52
CA ASN A 41 0.70 -12.92 3.92
C ASN A 41 0.30 -11.69 4.75
N LYS A 42 0.08 -11.92 6.06
CA LYS A 42 -0.33 -10.88 7.00
C LYS A 42 0.69 -9.75 7.09
N GLU A 43 1.98 -10.06 7.09
CA GLU A 43 3.06 -9.10 7.20
C GLU A 43 3.08 -8.16 5.98
N ASP A 44 2.90 -8.69 4.77
CA ASP A 44 2.83 -7.89 3.54
C ASP A 44 1.64 -6.93 3.58
N ILE A 45 0.50 -7.39 4.07
CA ILE A 45 -0.71 -6.57 4.18
C ILE A 45 -0.48 -5.43 5.17
N GLU A 46 0.07 -5.72 6.35
CA GLU A 46 0.36 -4.71 7.36
C GLU A 46 1.37 -3.68 6.87
N GLU A 47 2.42 -4.11 6.18
CA GLU A 47 3.41 -3.23 5.57
C GLU A 47 2.78 -2.33 4.52
N CYS A 48 1.93 -2.89 3.66
CA CYS A 48 1.21 -2.12 2.64
C CYS A 48 0.34 -1.04 3.27
N ILE A 49 -0.41 -1.37 4.32
CA ILE A 49 -1.26 -0.42 5.04
C ILE A 49 -0.42 0.72 5.62
N SER A 50 0.71 0.40 6.26
CA SER A 50 1.65 1.41 6.77
C SER A 50 2.16 2.33 5.66
N ASP A 51 2.52 1.77 4.52
CA ASP A 51 3.00 2.55 3.38
C ASP A 51 1.94 3.50 2.84
N VAL A 52 0.67 3.11 2.89
CA VAL A 52 -0.43 4.01 2.50
C VAL A 52 -0.45 5.25 3.40
N PHE A 53 -0.39 5.07 4.72
CA PHE A 53 -0.39 6.20 5.66
C PHE A 53 0.83 7.08 5.49
N ILE A 54 2.00 6.50 5.30
CA ILE A 54 3.25 7.23 5.07
C ILE A 54 3.14 8.04 3.77
N SER A 55 2.59 7.44 2.72
CA SER A 55 2.41 8.11 1.43
C SER A 55 1.44 9.29 1.54
N VAL A 56 0.33 9.13 2.25
CA VAL A 56 -0.60 10.23 2.51
C VAL A 56 0.11 11.37 3.24
N TYR A 57 0.85 11.07 4.29
CA TYR A 57 1.60 12.05 5.06
C TYR A 57 2.63 12.80 4.21
N ASN A 58 3.40 12.06 3.42
CA ASN A 58 4.46 12.65 2.60
C ASN A 58 3.91 13.47 1.43
N ASP A 59 2.80 13.05 0.84
CA ASP A 59 2.27 13.66 -0.38
C ASP A 59 1.09 14.60 -0.13
N ILE A 60 0.81 14.94 1.12
CA ILE A 60 -0.33 15.81 1.47
C ILE A 60 -0.25 17.17 0.75
N HIS A 61 0.95 17.64 0.45
CA HIS A 61 1.17 18.90 -0.25
C HIS A 61 0.64 18.87 -1.69
N THR A 62 0.44 17.68 -2.26
CA THR A 62 -0.12 17.52 -3.61
C THR A 62 -1.65 17.53 -3.59
N TYR A 63 -2.26 17.40 -2.41
CA TYR A 63 -3.71 17.41 -2.30
C TYR A 63 -4.25 18.82 -2.54
N ASP A 64 -5.24 18.92 -3.44
CA ASP A 64 -5.96 20.15 -3.75
C ASP A 64 -7.46 19.93 -3.50
N ASN A 65 -8.02 20.65 -2.51
CA ASN A 65 -9.42 20.52 -2.14
C ASN A 65 -10.38 20.99 -3.24
N LYS A 66 -9.90 21.73 -4.23
CA LYS A 66 -10.69 22.15 -5.39
C LYS A 66 -10.87 21.02 -6.40
N LYS A 67 -9.99 20.02 -6.39
CA LYS A 67 -9.99 18.89 -7.34
C LYS A 67 -10.72 17.66 -6.82
N GLY A 68 -11.05 17.60 -5.54
CA GLY A 68 -11.73 16.45 -4.96
C GLY A 68 -11.66 16.43 -3.45
N LYS A 69 -12.34 15.44 -2.87
CA LYS A 69 -12.36 15.24 -1.43
C LYS A 69 -11.09 14.60 -0.93
N PHE A 70 -10.68 14.91 0.29
CA PHE A 70 -9.52 14.31 0.94
C PHE A 70 -9.65 12.79 1.06
N GLU A 71 -10.85 12.32 1.39
CA GLU A 71 -11.15 10.87 1.45
C GLU A 71 -10.80 10.18 0.13
N THR A 72 -11.18 10.75 -1.01
CA THR A 72 -10.85 10.21 -2.33
C THR A 72 -9.35 10.15 -2.56
N PHE A 73 -8.63 11.21 -2.17
CA PHE A 73 -7.17 11.25 -2.24
C PHE A 73 -6.53 10.07 -1.48
N VAL A 74 -7.01 9.82 -0.24
CA VAL A 74 -6.51 8.73 0.60
C VAL A 74 -6.80 7.36 -0.04
N PHE A 75 -8.02 7.15 -0.52
CA PHE A 75 -8.43 5.84 -1.06
C PHE A 75 -7.78 5.51 -2.40
N ILE A 76 -7.54 6.51 -3.24
CA ILE A 76 -6.80 6.33 -4.48
C ILE A 76 -5.36 5.88 -4.18
N LYS A 77 -4.72 6.49 -3.18
CA LYS A 77 -3.39 6.06 -2.74
C LYS A 77 -3.38 4.61 -2.25
N ALA A 78 -4.36 4.24 -1.44
CA ALA A 78 -4.49 2.86 -0.94
C ALA A 78 -4.61 1.87 -2.09
N LYS A 79 -5.48 2.17 -3.05
CA LYS A 79 -5.69 1.31 -4.23
C LYS A 79 -4.41 1.12 -5.04
N TYR A 80 -3.74 2.21 -5.40
CA TYR A 80 -2.56 2.11 -6.27
C TYR A 80 -1.36 1.49 -5.57
N ILE A 81 -1.16 1.78 -4.29
CA ILE A 81 -0.08 1.16 -3.51
C ILE A 81 -0.32 -0.35 -3.37
N ALA A 82 -1.56 -0.77 -3.08
CA ALA A 82 -1.89 -2.19 -2.99
C ALA A 82 -1.74 -2.91 -4.33
N LEU A 83 -2.15 -2.29 -5.44
CA LEU A 83 -1.96 -2.85 -6.78
C LEU A 83 -0.46 -2.99 -7.12
N ASP A 84 0.36 -2.04 -6.71
CA ASP A 84 1.80 -2.12 -6.90
C ASP A 84 2.42 -3.26 -6.11
N TYR A 85 2.01 -3.44 -4.85
CA TYR A 85 2.40 -4.60 -4.03
C TYR A 85 2.03 -5.91 -4.70
N LYS A 86 0.80 -6.02 -5.17
CA LYS A 86 0.29 -7.22 -5.86
C LYS A 86 1.15 -7.56 -7.07
N ARG A 87 1.47 -6.56 -7.88
CA ARG A 87 2.30 -6.72 -9.07
C ARG A 87 3.68 -7.25 -8.74
N LYS A 88 4.31 -6.69 -7.71
CA LYS A 88 5.63 -7.12 -7.25
C LYS A 88 5.62 -8.55 -6.70
N ILE A 89 4.58 -8.90 -5.94
CA ILE A 89 4.42 -10.24 -5.39
C ILE A 89 4.28 -11.28 -6.51
N ILE A 90 3.45 -11.00 -7.51
CA ILE A 90 3.25 -11.88 -8.65
C ILE A 90 4.56 -12.07 -9.42
N LYS A 91 5.28 -11.00 -9.71
CA LYS A 91 6.58 -11.06 -10.41
C LYS A 91 7.60 -11.90 -9.64
N LYS A 92 7.66 -11.73 -8.33
CA LYS A 92 8.58 -12.48 -7.48
C LYS A 92 8.27 -13.98 -7.54
N LYS A 93 6.99 -14.36 -7.45
CA LYS A 93 6.56 -15.76 -7.53
C LYS A 93 6.88 -16.38 -8.90
N GLU A 94 6.65 -15.64 -9.97
CA GLU A 94 6.99 -16.07 -11.32
C GLU A 94 8.51 -16.30 -11.48
N TYR A 95 9.29 -15.37 -10.98
CA TYR A 95 10.75 -15.47 -11.01
C TYR A 95 11.24 -16.70 -10.23
N GLU A 96 10.71 -16.90 -9.02
CA GLU A 96 11.07 -18.06 -8.18
C GLU A 96 10.70 -19.37 -8.85
N LYS A 97 9.55 -19.44 -9.52
CA LYS A 97 9.13 -20.63 -10.27
C LYS A 97 10.08 -20.93 -11.44
N ILE A 98 10.44 -19.93 -12.21
CA ILE A 98 11.38 -20.08 -13.32
C ILE A 98 12.74 -20.58 -12.82
N LYS A 99 13.22 -19.99 -11.72
CA LYS A 99 14.48 -20.39 -11.09
C LYS A 99 14.45 -21.84 -10.62
N GLU A 100 13.35 -22.25 -9.97
CA GLU A 100 13.15 -23.62 -9.51
C GLU A 100 13.12 -24.61 -10.68
N ASP A 101 12.38 -24.31 -11.73
CA ASP A 101 12.30 -25.12 -12.94
C ASP A 101 13.66 -25.28 -13.59
N ARG A 102 14.48 -24.23 -13.62
CA ARG A 102 15.86 -24.29 -14.13
C ARG A 102 16.75 -25.20 -13.30
N LEU A 103 16.64 -25.12 -11.98
CA LEU A 103 17.42 -25.97 -11.06
C LEU A 103 17.04 -27.43 -11.22
N LEU A 104 15.78 -27.77 -11.35
CA LEU A 104 15.29 -29.12 -11.61
C LEU A 104 15.84 -29.65 -12.93
N LYS A 105 15.86 -28.82 -13.97
CA LYS A 105 16.40 -29.19 -15.28
C LYS A 105 17.90 -29.45 -15.23
N ILE A 106 18.65 -28.60 -14.52
CA ILE A 106 20.09 -28.78 -14.32
C ILE A 106 20.37 -30.08 -13.57
N ASN A 107 19.65 -30.36 -12.50
CA ASN A 107 19.79 -31.59 -11.72
C ASN A 107 19.53 -32.83 -12.55
N LYS A 108 18.55 -32.77 -13.47
CA LYS A 108 18.24 -33.87 -14.40
C LYS A 108 19.43 -34.21 -15.32
N TYR A 109 20.19 -33.20 -15.76
CA TYR A 109 21.30 -33.35 -16.67
C TYR A 109 22.65 -33.56 -16.00
N SER A 110 22.77 -33.35 -14.70
CA SER A 110 24.03 -33.50 -13.95
C SER A 110 24.27 -34.92 -13.44
N LEU A 111 23.38 -35.86 -13.74
CA LEU A 111 23.53 -37.27 -13.47
C LEU A 111 24.15 -37.97 -14.67
#